data_455058d6372bc40560272b97c70ac05d
#
_entry.id   455058d6372bc40560272b97c70ac05d
#
_cell.length_a   1.000
_cell.length_b   1.000
_cell.length_c   1.000
_cell.angle_alpha   90.00
_cell.angle_beta   90.00
_cell.angle_gamma   90.00
#
_symmetry.space_group_name_H-M   'P 1'
#
loop_
_entity.id
_entity.type
_entity.pdbx_description
1 polymer ?
#
loop_
_entity_poly.entity_id
_entity_poly.type
_entity_poly.pdbx_seq_one_letter_code
_entity_poly.pdbx_strand_id
1 'polypeptide(L)'
;MKQNPVYNREMRVSSRSMKLPLIIFLFNGILFLVTLLNMYSVIMQVKASASIQYSSFMELYEFVTSMEFILLMFIVPAVTASAISGERERQTLDLMLTTRMSAGQIVTGKLLSALSTLFLLILSSFPAVAMVFVYGGITWTDAFSLILCYVTVAFFAGSIGICFSAAFKRSTVSTVVTYGTLTAVVAGTYFLNRFALSVSGMDLQRSAAYVLGESSAKASSGGFFYLFLLNPAVTFMAVIGGQAGRGTPLADIVSYFGIPENGFIIKHWIGFSILIQLCLLYTSDAADDLL
;
A
#
# COMPACT_ATOMS: atom_id res chain seq x y z
N MET A 1 -28.59 11.83 -4.41
CA MET A 1 -27.84 10.65 -4.88
C MET A 1 -28.50 9.40 -4.30
N LYS A 2 -29.01 8.47 -5.13
CA LYS A 2 -29.52 7.19 -4.61
C LYS A 2 -28.33 6.39 -4.08
N GLN A 3 -28.31 6.15 -2.78
CA GLN A 3 -27.27 5.34 -2.15
C GLN A 3 -27.34 3.91 -2.72
N ASN A 4 -26.18 3.34 -3.01
CA ASN A 4 -26.11 1.98 -3.53
C ASN A 4 -26.70 0.99 -2.49
N PRO A 5 -27.77 0.24 -2.84
CA PRO A 5 -28.45 -0.64 -1.89
C PRO A 5 -27.55 -1.75 -1.35
N VAL A 6 -26.58 -2.22 -2.16
CA VAL A 6 -25.59 -3.23 -1.76
C VAL A 6 -24.71 -2.69 -0.66
N TYR A 7 -24.19 -1.47 -0.83
CA TYR A 7 -23.37 -0.79 0.18
C TYR A 7 -24.10 -0.67 1.52
N ASN A 8 -25.35 -0.20 1.50
CA ASN A 8 -26.13 -0.03 2.74
C ASN A 8 -26.42 -1.37 3.43
N ARG A 9 -26.67 -2.44 2.66
CA ARG A 9 -26.86 -3.79 3.21
C ARG A 9 -25.56 -4.29 3.85
N GLU A 10 -24.44 -4.21 3.14
CA GLU A 10 -23.14 -4.67 3.64
C GLU A 10 -22.73 -3.92 4.91
N MET A 11 -22.86 -2.59 4.93
CA MET A 11 -22.52 -1.79 6.12
C MET A 11 -23.41 -2.17 7.32
N ARG A 12 -24.69 -2.43 7.10
CA ARG A 12 -25.61 -2.84 8.17
C ARG A 12 -25.30 -4.25 8.68
N VAL A 13 -24.90 -5.16 7.80
CA VAL A 13 -24.49 -6.52 8.18
C VAL A 13 -23.17 -6.49 8.92
N SER A 14 -22.20 -5.73 8.39
CA SER A 14 -20.88 -5.57 9.00
C SER A 14 -20.95 -4.94 10.40
N SER A 15 -21.77 -3.89 10.60
CA SER A 15 -21.94 -3.24 11.90
C SER A 15 -22.60 -4.12 12.96
N ARG A 16 -23.38 -5.14 12.55
CA ARG A 16 -24.01 -6.10 13.45
C ARG A 16 -23.16 -7.36 13.68
N SER A 17 -22.11 -7.53 12.91
CA SER A 17 -21.22 -8.69 12.98
C SER A 17 -20.09 -8.44 14.00
N MET A 18 -19.79 -9.42 14.83
CA MET A 18 -18.62 -9.37 15.75
C MET A 18 -17.28 -9.47 14.98
N LYS A 19 -17.28 -9.75 13.68
CA LYS A 19 -16.05 -9.86 12.90
C LYS A 19 -15.32 -8.53 12.76
N LEU A 20 -16.05 -7.44 12.47
CA LEU A 20 -15.47 -6.12 12.28
C LEU A 20 -14.81 -5.59 13.59
N PRO A 21 -15.50 -5.57 14.74
CA PRO A 21 -14.87 -5.20 16.01
C PRO A 21 -13.64 -6.05 16.35
N LEU A 22 -13.69 -7.36 16.05
CA LEU A 22 -12.57 -8.26 16.31
C LEU A 22 -11.35 -7.92 15.43
N ILE A 23 -11.56 -7.64 14.13
CA ILE A 23 -10.50 -7.22 13.21
C ILE A 23 -9.88 -5.89 13.70
N ILE A 24 -10.70 -4.90 14.05
CA ILE A 24 -10.25 -3.62 14.58
C ILE A 24 -9.46 -3.83 15.89
N PHE A 25 -9.95 -4.67 16.78
CA PHE A 25 -9.27 -4.97 18.05
C PHE A 25 -7.90 -5.63 17.83
N LEU A 26 -7.82 -6.64 16.97
CA LEU A 26 -6.56 -7.32 16.66
C LEU A 26 -5.58 -6.38 15.97
N PHE A 27 -6.06 -5.61 14.98
CA PHE A 27 -5.25 -4.64 14.26
C PHE A 27 -4.63 -3.61 15.20
N ASN A 28 -5.47 -2.93 16.00
CA ASN A 28 -4.98 -1.94 16.95
C ASN A 28 -4.17 -2.57 18.09
N GLY A 29 -4.51 -3.79 18.52
CA GLY A 29 -3.76 -4.52 19.55
C GLY A 29 -2.32 -4.81 19.10
N ILE A 30 -2.13 -5.29 17.87
CA ILE A 30 -0.80 -5.53 17.30
C ILE A 30 -0.06 -4.20 17.15
N LEU A 31 -0.70 -3.19 16.56
CA LEU A 31 -0.10 -1.88 16.32
C LEU A 31 0.33 -1.22 17.64
N PHE A 32 -0.54 -1.24 18.66
CA PHE A 32 -0.26 -0.65 19.96
C PHE A 32 0.87 -1.38 20.69
N LEU A 33 0.88 -2.72 20.64
CA LEU A 33 1.94 -3.53 21.23
C LEU A 33 3.30 -3.21 20.59
N VAL A 34 3.33 -3.14 19.27
CA VAL A 34 4.53 -2.79 18.50
C VAL A 34 5.02 -1.37 18.82
N THR A 35 4.10 -0.40 18.89
CA THR A 35 4.40 0.99 19.26
C THR A 35 4.99 1.07 20.68
N LEU A 36 4.42 0.36 21.65
CA LEU A 36 4.93 0.34 23.02
C LEU A 36 6.31 -0.28 23.12
N LEU A 37 6.56 -1.39 22.43
CA LEU A 37 7.88 -2.03 22.41
C LEU A 37 8.94 -1.11 21.79
N ASN A 38 8.62 -0.45 20.70
CA ASN A 38 9.54 0.49 20.07
C ASN A 38 9.77 1.72 20.94
N MET A 39 8.73 2.30 21.54
CA MET A 39 8.83 3.41 22.47
C MET A 39 9.69 3.05 23.70
N TYR A 40 9.56 1.82 24.23
CA TYR A 40 10.42 1.34 25.30
C TYR A 40 11.90 1.31 24.87
N SER A 41 12.19 0.84 23.65
CA SER A 41 13.53 0.84 23.07
C SER A 41 14.12 2.25 22.97
N VAL A 42 13.33 3.21 22.47
CA VAL A 42 13.75 4.62 22.34
C VAL A 42 14.03 5.23 23.73
N ILE A 43 13.19 4.97 24.73
CA ILE A 43 13.39 5.47 26.11
C ILE A 43 14.69 4.91 26.70
N MET A 44 15.00 3.62 26.45
CA MET A 44 16.24 3.01 26.94
C MET A 44 17.48 3.62 26.25
N GLN A 45 17.41 3.92 24.98
CA GLN A 45 18.48 4.62 24.24
C GLN A 45 18.71 6.03 24.79
N VAL A 46 17.64 6.81 25.00
CA VAL A 46 17.71 8.15 25.61
C VAL A 46 18.33 8.11 27.00
N LYS A 47 17.97 7.14 27.83
CA LYS A 47 18.57 6.96 29.15
C LYS A 47 20.07 6.61 29.09
N ALA A 48 20.48 5.83 28.11
CA ALA A 48 21.86 5.43 27.93
C ALA A 48 22.75 6.56 27.38
N SER A 49 22.23 7.40 26.48
CA SER A 49 22.96 8.49 25.83
C SER A 49 22.87 9.83 26.57
N ALA A 50 21.99 9.94 27.58
CA ALA A 50 21.67 11.19 28.32
C ALA A 50 21.30 12.37 27.40
N SER A 51 20.98 12.13 26.13
CA SER A 51 20.58 13.13 25.15
C SER A 51 19.32 12.69 24.44
N ILE A 52 18.35 13.61 24.31
CA ILE A 52 17.14 13.39 23.52
C ILE A 52 17.54 13.63 22.06
N GLN A 53 17.69 12.57 21.27
CA GLN A 53 17.90 12.67 19.83
C GLN A 53 16.55 12.71 19.13
N TYR A 54 16.31 13.80 18.40
CA TYR A 54 15.10 14.01 17.61
C TYR A 54 14.90 12.93 16.53
N SER A 55 16.01 12.39 16.00
CA SER A 55 16.04 11.29 15.04
C SER A 55 15.33 10.03 15.55
N SER A 56 15.41 9.73 16.85
CA SER A 56 14.80 8.53 17.43
C SER A 56 13.27 8.54 17.38
N PHE A 57 12.64 9.72 17.45
CA PHE A 57 11.20 9.84 17.31
C PHE A 57 10.75 9.72 15.83
N MET A 58 11.57 10.16 14.90
CA MET A 58 11.30 9.98 13.47
C MET A 58 11.42 8.49 13.07
N GLU A 59 12.41 7.78 13.61
CA GLU A 59 12.53 6.32 13.41
C GLU A 59 11.31 5.59 13.99
N LEU A 60 10.79 6.02 15.15
CA LEU A 60 9.56 5.48 15.72
C LEU A 60 8.37 5.68 14.75
N TYR A 61 8.25 6.88 14.18
CA TYR A 61 7.21 7.18 13.21
C TYR A 61 7.29 6.30 11.97
N GLU A 62 8.47 6.22 11.35
CA GLU A 62 8.71 5.35 10.18
C GLU A 62 8.37 3.90 10.49
N PHE A 63 8.72 3.42 11.68
CA PHE A 63 8.46 2.05 12.08
C PHE A 63 6.96 1.77 12.28
N VAL A 64 6.26 2.64 13.02
CA VAL A 64 4.82 2.49 13.29
C VAL A 64 4.01 2.56 12.01
N THR A 65 4.28 3.55 11.15
CA THR A 65 3.59 3.72 9.87
C THR A 65 3.90 2.60 8.89
N SER A 66 5.14 2.08 8.90
CA SER A 66 5.51 0.90 8.08
C SER A 66 4.75 -0.35 8.53
N MET A 67 4.61 -0.55 9.84
CA MET A 67 3.86 -1.68 10.37
C MET A 67 2.37 -1.57 10.05
N GLU A 68 1.80 -0.35 10.15
CA GLU A 68 0.43 -0.06 9.72
C GLU A 68 0.23 -0.36 8.23
N PHE A 69 1.16 0.08 7.37
CA PHE A 69 1.14 -0.22 5.94
C PHE A 69 1.15 -1.73 5.66
N ILE A 70 2.04 -2.48 6.32
CA ILE A 70 2.12 -3.94 6.16
C ILE A 70 0.81 -4.60 6.58
N LEU A 71 0.25 -4.22 7.73
CA LEU A 71 -1.03 -4.76 8.20
C LEU A 71 -2.16 -4.46 7.21
N LEU A 72 -2.22 -3.25 6.65
CA LEU A 72 -3.20 -2.90 5.62
C LEU A 72 -3.02 -3.77 4.37
N MET A 73 -1.80 -3.98 3.90
CA MET A 73 -1.49 -4.83 2.74
C MET A 73 -1.92 -6.29 2.95
N PHE A 74 -2.02 -6.76 4.21
CA PHE A 74 -2.58 -8.07 4.53
C PHE A 74 -4.10 -8.05 4.66
N ILE A 75 -4.67 -7.06 5.33
CA ILE A 75 -6.11 -7.04 5.64
C ILE A 75 -6.95 -6.73 4.39
N VAL A 76 -6.49 -5.80 3.54
CA VAL A 76 -7.23 -5.39 2.34
C VAL A 76 -7.55 -6.56 1.42
N PRO A 77 -6.56 -7.38 0.98
CA PRO A 77 -6.83 -8.54 0.14
C PRO A 77 -7.69 -9.60 0.84
N ALA A 78 -7.51 -9.81 2.15
CA ALA A 78 -8.31 -10.77 2.92
C ALA A 78 -9.80 -10.46 2.86
N VAL A 79 -10.15 -9.18 2.95
CA VAL A 79 -11.55 -8.71 2.93
C VAL A 79 -12.10 -8.69 1.51
N THR A 80 -11.32 -8.22 0.54
CA THR A 80 -11.80 -7.98 -0.84
C THR A 80 -11.80 -9.24 -1.71
N ALA A 81 -10.79 -10.12 -1.56
CA ALA A 81 -10.66 -11.33 -2.39
C ALA A 81 -11.79 -12.36 -2.17
N SER A 82 -12.47 -12.32 -1.04
CA SER A 82 -13.61 -13.19 -0.75
C SER A 82 -14.97 -12.52 -0.93
N ALA A 83 -15.01 -11.24 -1.33
CA ALA A 83 -16.22 -10.43 -1.30
C ALA A 83 -17.32 -10.92 -2.26
N ILE A 84 -16.97 -11.39 -3.46
CA ILE A 84 -17.91 -11.90 -4.46
C ILE A 84 -17.87 -13.43 -4.50
N SER A 85 -16.68 -14.03 -4.52
CA SER A 85 -16.50 -15.48 -4.55
C SER A 85 -17.13 -16.18 -3.34
N GLY A 86 -17.07 -15.56 -2.14
CA GLY A 86 -17.73 -16.08 -0.95
C GLY A 86 -19.26 -16.06 -1.03
N GLU A 87 -19.86 -15.07 -1.70
CA GLU A 87 -21.30 -15.05 -2.00
C GLU A 87 -21.68 -16.14 -3.00
N ARG A 88 -20.81 -16.37 -3.99
CA ARG A 88 -21.00 -17.44 -4.99
C ARG A 88 -20.93 -18.83 -4.35
N GLU A 89 -19.98 -19.08 -3.44
CA GLU A 89 -19.90 -20.33 -2.67
C GLU A 89 -21.15 -20.58 -1.81
N ARG A 90 -21.75 -19.51 -1.27
CA ARG A 90 -22.97 -19.58 -0.46
C ARG A 90 -24.24 -19.62 -1.29
N GLN A 91 -24.15 -19.61 -2.62
CA GLN A 91 -25.29 -19.54 -3.55
C GLN A 91 -26.20 -18.33 -3.33
N THR A 92 -25.69 -17.26 -2.73
CA THR A 92 -26.46 -16.03 -2.48
C THR A 92 -26.28 -15.02 -3.61
N LEU A 93 -25.29 -15.20 -4.47
CA LEU A 93 -25.03 -14.31 -5.62
C LEU A 93 -26.19 -14.34 -6.62
N ASP A 94 -26.70 -15.55 -6.94
CA ASP A 94 -27.83 -15.72 -7.88
C ASP A 94 -29.08 -14.98 -7.40
N LEU A 95 -29.33 -14.97 -6.09
CA LEU A 95 -30.43 -14.22 -5.47
C LEU A 95 -30.22 -12.71 -5.62
N MET A 96 -28.97 -12.21 -5.60
CA MET A 96 -28.68 -10.80 -5.84
C MET A 96 -28.85 -10.42 -7.32
N LEU A 97 -28.50 -11.31 -8.25
CA LEU A 97 -28.63 -11.09 -9.69
C LEU A 97 -30.11 -11.14 -10.17
N THR A 98 -31.02 -11.81 -9.42
CA THR A 98 -32.46 -11.76 -9.72
C THR A 98 -33.12 -10.42 -9.39
N THR A 99 -32.44 -9.55 -8.65
CA THR A 99 -32.89 -8.20 -8.37
C THR A 99 -32.58 -7.25 -9.55
N ARG A 100 -33.26 -6.09 -9.63
CA ARG A 100 -33.02 -5.07 -10.69
C ARG A 100 -31.72 -4.28 -10.47
N MET A 101 -30.63 -4.95 -10.06
CA MET A 101 -29.33 -4.32 -9.87
C MET A 101 -28.38 -4.70 -11.00
N SER A 102 -27.58 -3.72 -11.49
CA SER A 102 -26.53 -4.00 -12.46
C SER A 102 -25.33 -4.66 -11.76
N ALA A 103 -24.56 -5.49 -12.51
CA ALA A 103 -23.33 -6.10 -12.03
C ALA A 103 -22.37 -5.03 -11.45
N GLY A 104 -22.20 -3.89 -12.13
CA GLY A 104 -21.39 -2.77 -11.66
C GLY A 104 -21.83 -2.18 -10.32
N GLN A 105 -23.14 -2.14 -10.06
CA GLN A 105 -23.62 -1.71 -8.74
C GLN A 105 -23.28 -2.69 -7.62
N ILE A 106 -23.18 -3.98 -7.93
CA ILE A 106 -22.76 -5.01 -6.97
C ILE A 106 -21.28 -4.87 -6.68
N VAL A 107 -20.44 -4.81 -7.72
CA VAL A 107 -18.99 -4.67 -7.61
C VAL A 107 -18.58 -3.39 -6.86
N THR A 108 -19.09 -2.24 -7.33
CA THR A 108 -18.80 -0.94 -6.70
C THR A 108 -19.35 -0.85 -5.28
N GLY A 109 -20.51 -1.44 -5.00
CA GLY A 109 -21.08 -1.48 -3.65
C GLY A 109 -20.23 -2.29 -2.68
N LYS A 110 -19.71 -3.45 -3.11
CA LYS A 110 -18.82 -4.29 -2.32
C LYS A 110 -17.44 -3.64 -2.13
N LEU A 111 -16.88 -3.06 -3.19
CA LEU A 111 -15.61 -2.31 -3.08
C LEU A 111 -15.75 -1.16 -2.08
N LEU A 112 -16.79 -0.36 -2.19
CA LEU A 112 -17.01 0.77 -1.30
C LEU A 112 -17.25 0.34 0.15
N SER A 113 -17.93 -0.79 0.38
CA SER A 113 -18.10 -1.36 1.72
C SER A 113 -16.78 -1.83 2.32
N ALA A 114 -15.94 -2.52 1.53
CA ALA A 114 -14.60 -2.93 1.96
C ALA A 114 -13.73 -1.72 2.30
N LEU A 115 -13.73 -0.69 1.45
CA LEU A 115 -12.99 0.55 1.67
C LEU A 115 -13.48 1.31 2.90
N SER A 116 -14.78 1.33 3.18
CA SER A 116 -15.32 1.93 4.40
C SER A 116 -14.81 1.22 5.66
N THR A 117 -14.70 -0.11 5.62
CA THR A 117 -14.11 -0.89 6.70
C THR A 117 -12.63 -0.55 6.90
N LEU A 118 -11.89 -0.40 5.79
CA LEU A 118 -10.47 -0.01 5.82
C LEU A 118 -10.28 1.42 6.32
N PHE A 119 -11.14 2.33 5.92
CA PHE A 119 -11.13 3.70 6.43
C PHE A 119 -11.35 3.74 7.96
N LEU A 120 -12.24 2.89 8.49
CA LEU A 120 -12.42 2.72 9.93
C LEU A 120 -11.15 2.18 10.61
N LEU A 121 -10.44 1.25 9.98
CA LEU A 121 -9.15 0.74 10.50
C LEU A 121 -8.10 1.85 10.56
N ILE A 122 -7.92 2.63 9.48
CA ILE A 122 -7.00 3.76 9.43
C ILE A 122 -7.38 4.82 10.49
N LEU A 123 -8.67 5.12 10.63
CA LEU A 123 -9.13 6.08 11.63
C LEU A 123 -8.92 5.57 13.06
N SER A 124 -9.04 4.25 13.27
CA SER A 124 -8.84 3.64 14.59
C SER A 124 -7.37 3.57 15.00
N SER A 125 -6.42 3.60 14.06
CA SER A 125 -4.97 3.66 14.34
C SER A 125 -4.47 5.07 14.66
N PHE A 126 -5.27 6.10 14.36
CA PHE A 126 -4.89 7.49 14.57
C PHE A 126 -4.33 7.80 15.97
N PRO A 127 -4.81 7.24 17.09
CA PRO A 127 -4.22 7.46 18.40
C PRO A 127 -2.77 6.99 18.52
N ALA A 128 -2.39 5.90 17.83
CA ALA A 128 -1.01 5.42 17.82
C ALA A 128 -0.08 6.37 17.04
N VAL A 129 -0.55 6.85 15.88
CA VAL A 129 0.17 7.84 15.07
C VAL A 129 0.21 9.20 15.79
N ALA A 130 -0.87 9.59 16.49
CA ALA A 130 -0.96 10.84 17.23
C ALA A 130 0.08 10.96 18.36
N MET A 131 0.50 9.84 18.96
CA MET A 131 1.60 9.87 19.94
C MET A 131 2.88 10.48 19.35
N VAL A 132 3.18 10.17 18.11
CA VAL A 132 4.37 10.71 17.43
C VAL A 132 4.22 12.21 17.12
N PHE A 133 3.00 12.67 16.83
CA PHE A 133 2.72 14.10 16.65
C PHE A 133 3.03 14.93 17.91
N VAL A 134 2.75 14.38 19.11
CA VAL A 134 3.00 15.07 20.37
C VAL A 134 4.49 15.31 20.60
N TYR A 135 5.34 14.40 20.15
CA TYR A 135 6.80 14.52 20.30
C TYR A 135 7.46 15.34 19.19
N GLY A 136 6.71 15.77 18.17
CA GLY A 136 7.09 16.77 17.19
C GLY A 136 7.80 16.24 15.95
N GLY A 137 7.79 17.04 14.89
CA GLY A 137 8.48 16.79 13.62
C GLY A 137 7.56 16.46 12.45
N ILE A 138 6.30 16.12 12.71
CA ILE A 138 5.34 15.78 11.66
C ILE A 138 4.31 16.90 11.56
N THR A 139 4.05 17.36 10.35
CA THR A 139 3.05 18.38 10.06
C THR A 139 1.69 17.76 9.73
N TRP A 140 0.62 18.55 9.79
CA TRP A 140 -0.71 18.11 9.37
C TRP A 140 -0.75 17.72 7.88
N THR A 141 0.07 18.35 7.05
CA THR A 141 0.24 18.00 5.63
C THR A 141 0.83 16.61 5.46
N ASP A 142 1.77 16.21 6.31
CA ASP A 142 2.39 14.89 6.28
C ASP A 142 1.38 13.81 6.68
N ALA A 143 0.61 14.05 7.74
CA ALA A 143 -0.47 13.14 8.13
C ALA A 143 -1.52 12.97 7.02
N PHE A 144 -1.91 14.05 6.36
CA PHE A 144 -2.86 14.00 5.26
C PHE A 144 -2.30 13.22 4.05
N SER A 145 -1.03 13.44 3.71
CA SER A 145 -0.36 12.72 2.62
C SER A 145 -0.23 11.21 2.94
N LEU A 146 0.01 10.84 4.19
CA LEU A 146 0.03 9.45 4.65
C LEU A 146 -1.34 8.79 4.52
N ILE A 147 -2.40 9.43 5.00
CA ILE A 147 -3.78 8.92 4.88
C ILE A 147 -4.14 8.76 3.39
N LEU A 148 -3.81 9.74 2.55
CA LEU A 148 -4.04 9.67 1.10
C LEU A 148 -3.31 8.49 0.46
N CYS A 149 -2.07 8.24 0.88
CA CYS A 149 -1.29 7.09 0.44
C CYS A 149 -1.98 5.77 0.85
N TYR A 150 -2.39 5.63 2.11
CA TYR A 150 -3.09 4.43 2.58
C TYR A 150 -4.41 4.18 1.84
N VAL A 151 -5.19 5.23 1.61
CA VAL A 151 -6.44 5.15 0.83
C VAL A 151 -6.14 4.70 -0.60
N THR A 152 -5.12 5.25 -1.24
CA THR A 152 -4.72 4.88 -2.62
C THR A 152 -4.30 3.41 -2.69
N VAL A 153 -3.45 2.98 -1.76
CA VAL A 153 -2.98 1.59 -1.67
C VAL A 153 -4.15 0.63 -1.39
N ALA A 154 -5.07 1.03 -0.53
CA ALA A 154 -6.28 0.25 -0.25
C ALA A 154 -7.19 0.11 -1.48
N PHE A 155 -7.35 1.18 -2.26
CA PHE A 155 -8.06 1.14 -3.54
C PHE A 155 -7.36 0.20 -4.53
N PHE A 156 -6.06 0.32 -4.69
CA PHE A 156 -5.26 -0.52 -5.59
C PHE A 156 -5.35 -2.00 -5.22
N ALA A 157 -5.02 -2.36 -3.99
CA ALA A 157 -5.07 -3.73 -3.51
C ALA A 157 -6.50 -4.29 -3.48
N GLY A 158 -7.47 -3.43 -3.12
CA GLY A 158 -8.89 -3.78 -3.07
C GLY A 158 -9.49 -4.05 -4.44
N SER A 159 -9.14 -3.28 -5.46
CA SER A 159 -9.61 -3.50 -6.84
C SER A 159 -9.09 -4.81 -7.41
N ILE A 160 -7.80 -5.13 -7.19
CA ILE A 160 -7.21 -6.42 -7.57
C ILE A 160 -7.96 -7.58 -6.86
N GLY A 161 -8.22 -7.42 -5.56
CA GLY A 161 -8.94 -8.43 -4.78
C GLY A 161 -10.35 -8.69 -5.29
N ILE A 162 -11.11 -7.64 -5.60
CA ILE A 162 -12.47 -7.77 -6.14
C ILE A 162 -12.46 -8.33 -7.55
N CYS A 163 -11.52 -7.93 -8.41
CA CYS A 163 -11.37 -8.48 -9.75
C CYS A 163 -11.19 -10.00 -9.70
N PHE A 164 -10.27 -10.50 -8.89
CA PHE A 164 -10.09 -11.94 -8.74
C PHE A 164 -11.25 -12.62 -8.00
N SER A 165 -11.91 -11.92 -7.08
CA SER A 165 -13.11 -12.42 -6.43
C SER A 165 -14.27 -12.63 -7.42
N ALA A 166 -14.39 -11.79 -8.44
CA ALA A 166 -15.37 -11.95 -9.52
C ALA A 166 -14.98 -13.09 -10.48
N ALA A 167 -13.68 -13.18 -10.83
CA ALA A 167 -13.17 -14.17 -11.78
C ALA A 167 -13.23 -15.62 -11.25
N PHE A 168 -12.92 -15.85 -9.97
CA PHE A 168 -12.83 -17.19 -9.41
C PHE A 168 -14.08 -17.60 -8.64
N LYS A 169 -14.48 -18.86 -8.82
CA LYS A 169 -15.66 -19.45 -8.14
C LYS A 169 -15.42 -19.77 -6.66
N ARG A 170 -14.16 -19.99 -6.26
CA ARG A 170 -13.77 -20.36 -4.88
C ARG A 170 -13.03 -19.21 -4.21
N SER A 171 -13.46 -18.84 -3.03
CA SER A 171 -12.87 -17.77 -2.23
C SER A 171 -11.40 -18.04 -1.88
N THR A 172 -11.05 -19.28 -1.57
CA THR A 172 -9.66 -19.68 -1.29
C THR A 172 -8.74 -19.43 -2.48
N VAL A 173 -9.17 -19.81 -3.70
CA VAL A 173 -8.37 -19.61 -4.93
C VAL A 173 -8.22 -18.13 -5.22
N SER A 174 -9.32 -17.38 -5.12
CA SER A 174 -9.30 -15.92 -5.28
C SER A 174 -8.32 -15.24 -4.33
N THR A 175 -8.33 -15.63 -3.06
CA THR A 175 -7.43 -15.09 -2.03
C THR A 175 -5.96 -15.38 -2.36
N VAL A 176 -5.63 -16.63 -2.69
CA VAL A 176 -4.25 -17.04 -3.03
C VAL A 176 -3.75 -16.29 -4.26
N VAL A 177 -4.57 -16.18 -5.31
CA VAL A 177 -4.19 -15.46 -6.53
C VAL A 177 -4.02 -13.95 -6.26
N THR A 178 -4.90 -13.35 -5.45
CA THR A 178 -4.80 -11.93 -5.07
C THR A 178 -3.48 -11.64 -4.35
N TYR A 179 -3.15 -12.42 -3.31
CA TYR A 179 -1.87 -12.26 -2.60
C TYR A 179 -0.67 -12.56 -3.50
N GLY A 180 -0.77 -13.60 -4.35
CA GLY A 180 0.26 -13.93 -5.32
C GLY A 180 0.53 -12.78 -6.29
N THR A 181 -0.52 -12.14 -6.81
CA THR A 181 -0.40 -11.00 -7.71
C THR A 181 0.19 -9.77 -7.01
N LEU A 182 -0.28 -9.44 -5.82
CA LEU A 182 0.28 -8.32 -5.05
C LEU A 182 1.75 -8.55 -4.71
N THR A 183 2.11 -9.76 -4.29
CA THR A 183 3.50 -10.13 -4.02
C THR A 183 4.33 -10.07 -5.31
N ALA A 184 3.80 -10.52 -6.44
CA ALA A 184 4.48 -10.45 -7.74
C ALA A 184 4.70 -8.98 -8.18
N VAL A 185 3.74 -8.08 -7.93
CA VAL A 185 3.92 -6.66 -8.21
C VAL A 185 5.01 -6.06 -7.31
N VAL A 186 4.95 -6.29 -6.00
CA VAL A 186 5.90 -5.69 -5.06
C VAL A 186 7.30 -6.29 -5.22
N ALA A 187 7.44 -7.61 -5.16
CA ALA A 187 8.74 -8.28 -5.25
C ALA A 187 9.26 -8.34 -6.69
N GLY A 188 8.39 -8.54 -7.68
CA GLY A 188 8.77 -8.64 -9.08
C GLY A 188 9.33 -7.33 -9.64
N THR A 189 8.71 -6.20 -9.34
CA THR A 189 9.23 -4.88 -9.76
C THR A 189 10.60 -4.60 -9.14
N TYR A 190 10.81 -4.96 -7.88
CA TYR A 190 12.11 -4.84 -7.21
C TYR A 190 13.14 -5.76 -7.86
N PHE A 191 12.80 -7.02 -8.07
CA PHE A 191 13.70 -7.99 -8.69
C PHE A 191 14.11 -7.59 -10.11
N LEU A 192 13.16 -7.14 -10.94
CA LEU A 192 13.46 -6.66 -12.30
C LEU A 192 14.40 -5.46 -12.29
N ASN A 193 14.21 -4.51 -11.39
CA ASN A 193 15.10 -3.37 -11.26
C ASN A 193 16.51 -3.78 -10.77
N ARG A 194 16.59 -4.72 -9.81
CA ARG A 194 17.89 -5.28 -9.35
C ARG A 194 18.59 -6.03 -10.48
N PHE A 195 17.86 -6.80 -11.26
CA PHE A 195 18.42 -7.52 -12.40
C PHE A 195 18.95 -6.54 -13.46
N ALA A 196 18.17 -5.52 -13.84
CA ALA A 196 18.60 -4.49 -14.78
C ALA A 196 19.85 -3.75 -14.30
N LEU A 197 19.90 -3.40 -13.01
CA LEU A 197 21.09 -2.78 -12.39
C LEU A 197 22.33 -3.70 -12.47
N SER A 198 22.15 -5.00 -12.20
CA SER A 198 23.23 -5.99 -12.28
C SER A 198 23.77 -6.12 -13.72
N VAL A 199 22.91 -6.20 -14.72
CA VAL A 199 23.30 -6.24 -16.14
C VAL A 199 24.05 -4.97 -16.53
N SER A 200 23.53 -3.80 -16.19
CA SER A 200 24.19 -2.52 -16.46
C SER A 200 25.59 -2.44 -15.78
N GLY A 201 25.74 -2.97 -14.56
CA GLY A 201 27.02 -3.03 -13.87
C GLY A 201 28.04 -3.94 -14.59
N MET A 202 27.60 -5.09 -15.10
CA MET A 202 28.47 -5.98 -15.88
C MET A 202 28.91 -5.35 -17.21
N ASP A 203 28.00 -4.64 -17.89
CA ASP A 203 28.34 -3.96 -19.15
C ASP A 203 29.35 -2.82 -18.93
N LEU A 204 29.19 -2.05 -17.86
CA LEU A 204 30.17 -1.04 -17.46
C LEU A 204 31.55 -1.63 -17.19
N GLN A 205 31.63 -2.72 -16.43
CA GLN A 205 32.93 -3.38 -16.14
C GLN A 205 33.61 -3.92 -17.40
N ARG A 206 32.85 -4.26 -18.43
CA ARG A 206 33.39 -4.72 -19.75
C ARG A 206 33.82 -3.57 -20.65
N SER A 207 33.36 -2.34 -20.39
CA SER A 207 33.70 -1.20 -21.24
C SER A 207 35.18 -0.81 -21.06
N ALA A 208 35.88 -0.60 -22.17
CA ALA A 208 37.29 -0.21 -22.17
C ALA A 208 37.52 1.13 -21.43
N ALA A 209 36.59 2.06 -21.52
CA ALA A 209 36.64 3.35 -20.84
C ALA A 209 36.60 3.22 -19.32
N TYR A 210 35.85 2.24 -18.78
CA TYR A 210 35.82 1.97 -17.33
C TYR A 210 37.13 1.35 -16.86
N VAL A 211 37.67 0.39 -17.61
CA VAL A 211 38.97 -0.27 -17.30
C VAL A 211 40.13 0.72 -17.30
N LEU A 212 40.10 1.72 -18.18
CA LEU A 212 41.11 2.79 -18.26
C LEU A 212 40.88 3.90 -17.22
N GLY A 213 39.81 3.87 -16.44
CA GLY A 213 39.49 4.91 -15.45
C GLY A 213 38.98 6.22 -16.05
N GLU A 214 38.71 6.26 -17.33
CA GLU A 214 38.23 7.46 -18.06
C GLU A 214 36.73 7.70 -17.92
N SER A 215 35.97 6.72 -17.40
CA SER A 215 34.53 6.80 -17.24
C SER A 215 34.13 6.79 -15.76
N SER A 216 33.45 7.83 -15.32
CA SER A 216 32.77 7.88 -14.00
C SER A 216 31.30 7.45 -14.08
N ALA A 217 30.91 6.72 -15.13
CA ALA A 217 29.52 6.27 -15.30
C ALA A 217 29.14 5.28 -14.20
N LYS A 218 27.99 5.51 -13.57
CA LYS A 218 27.40 4.61 -12.58
C LYS A 218 26.41 3.67 -13.24
N ALA A 219 26.37 2.42 -12.75
CA ALA A 219 25.34 1.46 -13.18
C ALA A 219 23.95 2.02 -12.89
N SER A 220 23.03 1.80 -13.82
CA SER A 220 21.66 2.29 -13.72
C SER A 220 20.65 1.22 -14.17
N SER A 221 19.51 1.17 -13.50
CA SER A 221 18.37 0.32 -13.94
C SER A 221 17.63 0.89 -15.14
N GLY A 222 17.94 2.13 -15.58
CA GLY A 222 17.35 2.76 -16.75
C GLY A 222 15.83 2.86 -16.70
N GLY A 223 15.17 2.52 -17.82
CA GLY A 223 13.71 2.59 -17.95
C GLY A 223 12.93 1.64 -17.03
N PHE A 224 13.54 0.57 -16.55
CA PHE A 224 12.91 -0.36 -15.60
C PHE A 224 12.53 0.30 -14.26
N PHE A 225 13.21 1.40 -13.91
CA PHE A 225 12.89 2.17 -12.70
C PHE A 225 11.44 2.62 -12.66
N TYR A 226 10.85 2.98 -13.79
CA TYR A 226 9.47 3.45 -13.85
C TYR A 226 8.42 2.36 -13.53
N LEU A 227 8.80 1.08 -13.52
CA LEU A 227 7.93 0.01 -13.02
C LEU A 227 7.61 0.16 -11.53
N PHE A 228 8.44 0.88 -10.79
CA PHE A 228 8.16 1.20 -9.38
C PHE A 228 6.95 2.12 -9.18
N LEU A 229 6.45 2.79 -10.21
CA LEU A 229 5.19 3.55 -10.15
C LEU A 229 3.97 2.66 -9.86
N LEU A 230 4.04 1.38 -10.28
CA LEU A 230 3.02 0.37 -9.98
C LEU A 230 3.14 -0.21 -8.58
N ASN A 231 4.28 0.01 -7.92
CA ASN A 231 4.59 -0.63 -6.65
C ASN A 231 4.07 0.21 -5.46
N PRO A 232 3.05 -0.27 -4.73
CA PRO A 232 2.50 0.47 -3.59
C PRO A 232 3.51 0.66 -2.45
N ALA A 233 4.46 -0.27 -2.28
CA ALA A 233 5.49 -0.15 -1.24
C ALA A 233 6.48 0.99 -1.55
N VAL A 234 6.84 1.18 -2.82
CA VAL A 234 7.71 2.30 -3.23
C VAL A 234 6.97 3.64 -3.11
N THR A 235 5.67 3.67 -3.41
CA THR A 235 4.84 4.87 -3.18
C THR A 235 4.82 5.23 -1.69
N PHE A 236 4.61 4.26 -0.81
CA PHE A 236 4.65 4.46 0.63
C PHE A 236 6.04 4.96 1.09
N MET A 237 7.13 4.32 0.66
CA MET A 237 8.50 4.76 0.98
C MET A 237 8.79 6.18 0.49
N ALA A 238 8.25 6.55 -0.68
CA ALA A 238 8.38 7.91 -1.22
C ALA A 238 7.67 8.95 -0.34
N VAL A 239 6.49 8.62 0.18
CA VAL A 239 5.73 9.51 1.08
C VAL A 239 6.47 9.68 2.41
N ILE A 240 6.90 8.58 3.04
CA ILE A 240 7.62 8.62 4.33
C ILE A 240 8.99 9.30 4.18
N GLY A 241 9.74 8.98 3.14
CA GLY A 241 11.05 9.60 2.88
C GLY A 241 10.96 11.11 2.69
N GLY A 242 9.88 11.61 2.08
CA GLY A 242 9.60 13.04 1.97
C GLY A 242 9.31 13.72 3.31
N GLN A 243 8.67 13.00 4.24
CA GLN A 243 8.34 13.50 5.58
C GLN A 243 9.54 13.47 6.54
N ALA A 244 10.42 12.49 6.39
CA ALA A 244 11.61 12.33 7.22
C ALA A 244 12.71 13.38 6.96
N GLY A 245 12.48 14.35 6.10
CA GLY A 245 13.43 15.43 5.81
C GLY A 245 14.70 14.97 5.08
N ARG A 246 14.68 13.76 4.47
CA ARG A 246 15.81 13.19 3.70
C ARG A 246 16.00 13.81 2.31
N GLY A 247 15.42 14.98 2.05
CA GLY A 247 15.53 15.69 0.78
C GLY A 247 14.42 15.30 -0.22
N THR A 248 14.76 14.76 -1.38
CA THR A 248 13.74 14.29 -2.33
C THR A 248 13.10 12.98 -1.83
N PRO A 249 11.78 12.77 -1.99
CA PRO A 249 11.04 11.62 -1.46
C PRO A 249 11.62 10.24 -1.83
N LEU A 250 12.45 10.18 -2.86
CA LEU A 250 13.02 8.96 -3.40
C LEU A 250 14.56 8.94 -3.43
N ALA A 251 15.22 9.91 -2.78
CA ALA A 251 16.68 10.10 -2.94
C ALA A 251 17.48 8.80 -2.77
N ASP A 252 17.19 8.03 -1.73
CA ASP A 252 17.90 6.78 -1.44
C ASP A 252 17.66 5.70 -2.52
N ILE A 253 16.40 5.57 -3.01
CA ILE A 253 16.05 4.59 -4.03
C ILE A 253 16.63 5.01 -5.39
N VAL A 254 16.49 6.29 -5.74
CA VAL A 254 16.99 6.86 -6.99
C VAL A 254 18.50 6.75 -7.07
N SER A 255 19.22 7.11 -5.99
CA SER A 255 20.68 7.01 -5.92
C SER A 255 21.16 5.56 -6.00
N TYR A 256 20.45 4.64 -5.33
CA TYR A 256 20.77 3.22 -5.34
C TYR A 256 20.63 2.60 -6.75
N PHE A 257 19.60 2.97 -7.50
CA PHE A 257 19.37 2.48 -8.86
C PHE A 257 20.03 3.33 -9.95
N GLY A 258 20.84 4.31 -9.58
CA GLY A 258 21.65 5.11 -10.52
C GLY A 258 20.85 5.99 -11.48
N ILE A 259 19.70 6.50 -11.02
CA ILE A 259 18.84 7.36 -11.83
C ILE A 259 19.13 8.84 -11.53
N PRO A 260 19.11 9.75 -12.51
CA PRO A 260 19.27 11.18 -12.26
C PRO A 260 18.05 11.77 -11.52
N GLU A 261 18.29 12.49 -10.43
CA GLU A 261 17.25 13.08 -9.56
C GLU A 261 16.42 14.17 -10.23
N ASN A 262 16.90 14.76 -11.31
CA ASN A 262 16.29 15.92 -11.97
C ASN A 262 15.14 15.60 -12.93
N GLY A 263 14.70 14.34 -13.02
CA GLY A 263 13.58 13.94 -13.88
C GLY A 263 12.24 14.54 -13.43
N PHE A 264 11.43 15.06 -14.36
CA PHE A 264 10.10 15.59 -14.08
C PHE A 264 9.21 14.58 -13.34
N ILE A 265 9.23 13.31 -13.75
CA ILE A 265 8.46 12.21 -13.13
C ILE A 265 8.96 11.95 -11.70
N ILE A 266 10.27 12.05 -11.45
CA ILE A 266 10.86 11.81 -10.13
C ILE A 266 10.44 12.90 -9.15
N LYS A 267 10.43 14.16 -9.59
CA LYS A 267 9.97 15.29 -8.78
C LYS A 267 8.49 15.19 -8.38
N HIS A 268 7.66 14.61 -9.24
CA HIS A 268 6.23 14.45 -9.01
C HIS A 268 5.83 12.98 -8.82
N TRP A 269 6.76 12.16 -8.31
CA TRP A 269 6.61 10.70 -8.20
C TRP A 269 5.32 10.27 -7.52
N ILE A 270 5.02 10.86 -6.37
CA ILE A 270 3.83 10.51 -5.57
C ILE A 270 2.56 10.73 -6.41
N GLY A 271 2.44 11.86 -7.10
CA GLY A 271 1.28 12.15 -7.94
C GLY A 271 1.11 11.17 -9.10
N PHE A 272 2.20 10.86 -9.81
CA PHE A 272 2.16 9.89 -10.91
C PHE A 272 1.86 8.48 -10.44
N SER A 273 2.44 8.06 -9.31
CA SER A 273 2.21 6.75 -8.72
C SER A 273 0.75 6.59 -8.29
N ILE A 274 0.19 7.57 -7.58
CA ILE A 274 -1.22 7.60 -7.20
C ILE A 274 -2.12 7.53 -8.45
N LEU A 275 -1.83 8.33 -9.48
CA LEU A 275 -2.62 8.36 -10.70
C LEU A 275 -2.61 7.01 -11.41
N ILE A 276 -1.46 6.38 -11.57
CA ILE A 276 -1.33 5.08 -12.23
C ILE A 276 -2.03 3.99 -11.42
N GLN A 277 -1.87 3.98 -10.09
CA GLN A 277 -2.52 3.01 -9.22
C GLN A 277 -4.04 3.18 -9.21
N LEU A 278 -4.55 4.40 -9.29
CA LEU A 278 -5.98 4.67 -9.43
C LEU A 278 -6.51 4.35 -10.83
N CYS A 279 -5.71 4.53 -11.90
CA CYS A 279 -6.12 4.13 -13.24
C CYS A 279 -6.33 2.61 -13.35
N LEU A 280 -5.57 1.81 -12.60
CA LEU A 280 -5.79 0.37 -12.52
C LEU A 280 -7.11 0.00 -11.83
N LEU A 281 -7.70 0.92 -11.06
CA LEU A 281 -9.05 0.76 -10.51
C LEU A 281 -10.10 0.66 -11.62
N TYR A 282 -9.89 1.33 -12.77
CA TYR A 282 -10.77 1.23 -13.93
C TYR A 282 -10.78 -0.19 -14.54
N THR A 283 -9.73 -1.00 -14.31
CA THR A 283 -9.74 -2.42 -14.71
C THR A 283 -10.73 -3.26 -13.91
N SER A 284 -11.28 -2.75 -12.79
CA SER A 284 -12.38 -3.42 -12.10
C SER A 284 -13.72 -3.36 -12.87
N ASP A 285 -13.87 -2.45 -13.86
CA ASP A 285 -14.99 -2.50 -14.80
C ASP A 285 -14.94 -3.79 -15.66
N ALA A 286 -13.75 -4.35 -15.91
CA ALA A 286 -13.63 -5.69 -16.51
C ALA A 286 -14.22 -6.81 -15.62
N ALA A 287 -14.41 -6.56 -14.32
CA ALA A 287 -15.12 -7.50 -13.44
C ALA A 287 -16.64 -7.52 -13.71
N ASP A 288 -17.20 -6.48 -14.34
CA ASP A 288 -18.62 -6.43 -14.73
C ASP A 288 -18.90 -7.46 -15.84
N ASP A 289 -17.95 -7.68 -16.74
CA ASP A 289 -18.06 -8.67 -17.82
C ASP A 289 -17.90 -10.12 -17.31
N LEU A 290 -17.40 -10.31 -16.08
CA LEU A 290 -17.17 -11.63 -15.47
C LEU A 290 -18.33 -12.07 -14.55
N LEU A 291 -19.26 -11.18 -14.22
CA LEU A 291 -20.47 -11.48 -13.43
C LEU A 291 -21.66 -11.81 -14.32
#